data_bf2f3559515784488d33daef26f629e6
#
_entry.id   bf2f3559515784488d33daef26f629e6
#
_cell.length_a   1.000
_cell.length_b   1.000
_cell.length_c   1.000
_cell.angle_alpha   90.00
_cell.angle_beta   90.00
_cell.angle_gamma   90.00
#
_symmetry.space_group_name_H-M   'P 1'
#
loop_
_entity.id
_entity.type
_entity.pdbx_description
1 polymer ?
#
loop_
_entity_poly.entity_id
_entity_poly.type
_entity_poly.pdbx_seq_one_letter_code
_entity_poly.pdbx_strand_id
1 'polypeptide(L)'
;MSFPKSNFSIFILLNLLFLNFSLTAQVLVKIGIKNDLYNLNIKISEGDYALTNGYDTVFLKKNDSITIENNFNKLNVKIGLQNIQGDSILLICKKENSSFITKINDKWIEYEDNAIFYPQNGSNFTFINQIDIDKYVASVILSETYPNLPYEFYKAKAIVIRTYTLYMINIEKKHINDKYDLCNTTHCQVYRGKCNNQTIIKASDETKNMIIVDSNNLPILAVYHSNSGGLTNSSENYWGKSLPYLITKKDEYSTKSKNSTWTYTMPKDQWLSYLAKFGIDSTNKNFENATNFYQPLRKKYFIDTLTLRKIREDFNLKSTYFNIATEGDKVIFNGRGYGHGVGLSQEGAIEMAKEGKTFTEILDYYYPNTKIYIFNY
;
A
#
# COMPACT_ATOMS: atom_id res chain seq x y z
N MET A 1 -20.70 -81.47 -33.39
CA MET A 1 -20.65 -81.04 -31.99
C MET A 1 -19.50 -80.12 -31.82
N SER A 2 -19.75 -78.82 -31.87
CA SER A 2 -18.78 -77.76 -31.76
C SER A 2 -19.01 -76.97 -30.47
N PHE A 3 -18.00 -76.87 -29.61
CA PHE A 3 -18.04 -76.06 -28.41
C PHE A 3 -17.50 -74.66 -28.75
N PRO A 4 -18.11 -73.59 -28.25
CA PRO A 4 -17.64 -72.22 -28.51
C PRO A 4 -16.52 -71.83 -27.52
N LYS A 5 -15.52 -71.15 -28.04
CA LYS A 5 -14.44 -70.53 -27.27
C LYS A 5 -14.96 -69.28 -26.56
N SER A 6 -14.83 -69.23 -25.24
CA SER A 6 -15.08 -68.04 -24.43
C SER A 6 -13.89 -67.09 -24.50
N ASN A 7 -14.11 -65.89 -25.02
CA ASN A 7 -13.15 -64.75 -24.95
C ASN A 7 -13.31 -64.07 -23.60
N PHE A 8 -12.29 -64.15 -22.73
CA PHE A 8 -12.15 -63.38 -21.51
C PHE A 8 -11.51 -62.04 -21.87
N SER A 9 -12.32 -60.99 -21.96
CA SER A 9 -11.80 -59.61 -22.09
C SER A 9 -11.45 -59.10 -20.70
N ILE A 10 -10.15 -58.92 -20.47
CA ILE A 10 -9.64 -58.22 -19.27
C ILE A 10 -9.86 -56.74 -19.48
N PHE A 11 -10.83 -56.15 -18.76
CA PHE A 11 -10.96 -54.69 -18.62
C PHE A 11 -9.89 -54.19 -17.63
N ILE A 12 -8.80 -53.59 -18.15
CA ILE A 12 -7.89 -52.82 -17.32
C ILE A 12 -8.53 -51.46 -17.08
N LEU A 13 -9.03 -51.25 -15.85
CA LEU A 13 -9.51 -49.97 -15.38
C LEU A 13 -8.29 -49.08 -15.12
N LEU A 14 -7.96 -48.24 -16.08
CA LEU A 14 -6.94 -47.16 -15.90
C LEU A 14 -7.58 -46.09 -15.02
N ASN A 15 -7.31 -46.10 -13.70
CA ASN A 15 -7.58 -44.98 -12.82
C ASN A 15 -6.65 -43.84 -13.18
N LEU A 16 -7.07 -42.97 -14.08
CA LEU A 16 -6.47 -41.65 -14.29
C LEU A 16 -6.75 -40.80 -13.05
N LEU A 17 -5.81 -40.78 -12.13
CA LEU A 17 -5.70 -39.75 -11.10
C LEU A 17 -5.52 -38.40 -11.82
N PHE A 18 -6.63 -37.71 -12.06
CA PHE A 18 -6.58 -36.29 -12.37
C PHE A 18 -6.08 -35.54 -11.11
N LEU A 19 -4.78 -35.36 -11.01
CA LEU A 19 -4.21 -34.33 -10.19
C LEU A 19 -4.71 -33.00 -10.77
N ASN A 20 -5.77 -32.47 -10.17
CA ASN A 20 -6.22 -31.10 -10.38
C ASN A 20 -5.11 -30.19 -9.83
N PHE A 21 -4.08 -29.91 -10.63
CA PHE A 21 -3.26 -28.74 -10.45
C PHE A 21 -4.16 -27.54 -10.77
N SER A 22 -4.80 -26.99 -9.75
CA SER A 22 -5.32 -25.63 -9.84
C SER A 22 -4.09 -24.71 -10.01
N LEU A 23 -3.73 -24.40 -11.25
CA LEU A 23 -2.88 -23.25 -11.53
C LEU A 23 -3.71 -22.03 -11.11
N THR A 24 -3.58 -21.62 -9.87
CA THR A 24 -4.07 -20.29 -9.47
C THR A 24 -3.19 -19.29 -10.21
N ALA A 25 -3.77 -18.52 -11.11
CA ALA A 25 -3.04 -17.48 -11.84
C ALA A 25 -2.46 -16.49 -10.83
N GLN A 26 -1.16 -16.24 -10.91
CA GLN A 26 -0.45 -15.31 -10.05
C GLN A 26 -0.75 -13.88 -10.49
N VAL A 27 -1.23 -13.03 -9.60
CA VAL A 27 -1.42 -11.60 -9.91
C VAL A 27 -0.12 -10.84 -9.68
N LEU A 28 0.51 -10.43 -10.75
CA LEU A 28 1.70 -9.59 -10.71
C LEU A 28 1.31 -8.10 -10.69
N VAL A 29 1.90 -7.35 -9.78
CA VAL A 29 1.74 -5.89 -9.68
C VAL A 29 3.08 -5.19 -9.97
N LYS A 30 3.03 -4.07 -10.68
CA LYS A 30 4.20 -3.27 -11.05
C LYS A 30 4.36 -2.12 -10.07
N ILE A 31 5.44 -2.11 -9.31
CA ILE A 31 5.73 -1.07 -8.34
C ILE A 31 6.87 -0.19 -8.84
N GLY A 32 6.60 1.09 -9.07
CA GLY A 32 7.62 2.09 -9.39
C GLY A 32 8.53 2.34 -8.19
N ILE A 33 9.81 1.98 -8.33
CA ILE A 33 10.78 2.08 -7.24
C ILE A 33 11.52 3.41 -7.29
N LYS A 34 12.02 3.77 -8.46
CA LYS A 34 12.82 4.99 -8.66
C LYS A 34 12.80 5.41 -10.12
N ASN A 35 12.62 6.70 -10.39
CA ASN A 35 12.44 7.23 -11.76
C ASN A 35 13.63 8.02 -12.32
N ASP A 36 14.67 8.29 -11.51
CA ASP A 36 15.78 9.20 -11.85
C ASP A 36 17.14 8.55 -11.60
N LEU A 37 17.26 7.26 -11.96
CA LEU A 37 18.51 6.52 -11.85
C LEU A 37 19.42 6.79 -13.05
N TYR A 38 20.70 7.05 -12.80
CA TYR A 38 21.76 7.14 -13.82
C TYR A 38 22.48 5.82 -14.02
N ASN A 39 22.69 5.10 -12.91
CA ASN A 39 23.24 3.77 -12.88
C ASN A 39 22.63 2.95 -11.75
N LEU A 40 22.69 1.64 -11.87
CA LEU A 40 22.22 0.72 -10.83
C LEU A 40 23.03 -0.58 -10.88
N ASN A 41 23.58 -0.94 -9.73
CA ASN A 41 24.23 -2.24 -9.54
C ASN A 41 23.26 -3.20 -8.88
N ILE A 42 23.10 -4.38 -9.48
CA ILE A 42 22.25 -5.46 -8.97
C ILE A 42 23.12 -6.69 -8.76
N LYS A 43 22.92 -7.35 -7.62
CA LYS A 43 23.50 -8.67 -7.34
C LYS A 43 22.38 -9.67 -7.09
N ILE A 44 22.45 -10.84 -7.72
CA ILE A 44 21.50 -11.93 -7.46
C ILE A 44 21.80 -12.50 -6.07
N SER A 45 20.81 -12.42 -5.18
CA SER A 45 20.89 -12.91 -3.79
C SER A 45 20.53 -14.38 -3.70
N GLU A 46 19.45 -14.78 -4.35
CA GLU A 46 18.96 -16.17 -4.34
C GLU A 46 18.34 -16.53 -5.70
N GLY A 47 18.40 -17.82 -6.04
CA GLY A 47 17.75 -18.40 -7.22
C GLY A 47 18.43 -18.05 -8.54
N ASP A 48 17.65 -18.13 -9.61
CA ASP A 48 18.09 -17.95 -10.99
C ASP A 48 17.25 -16.90 -11.70
N TYR A 49 17.87 -16.12 -12.59
CA TYR A 49 17.24 -15.10 -13.39
C TYR A 49 17.58 -15.20 -14.88
N ALA A 50 16.67 -14.75 -15.73
CA ALA A 50 16.96 -14.44 -17.12
C ALA A 50 16.95 -12.92 -17.30
N LEU A 51 18.04 -12.34 -17.75
CA LEU A 51 18.16 -10.96 -18.16
C LEU A 51 17.97 -10.87 -19.66
N THR A 52 17.00 -10.05 -20.13
CA THR A 52 16.70 -9.95 -21.56
C THR A 52 16.33 -8.53 -21.99
N ASN A 53 16.64 -8.20 -23.25
CA ASN A 53 16.17 -7.01 -23.96
C ASN A 53 15.02 -7.33 -24.95
N GLY A 54 14.52 -8.58 -24.95
CA GLY A 54 13.54 -9.10 -25.90
C GLY A 54 14.14 -9.85 -27.09
N TYR A 55 15.45 -9.69 -27.37
CA TYR A 55 16.18 -10.39 -28.45
C TYR A 55 17.24 -11.30 -27.86
N ASP A 56 18.11 -10.73 -27.04
CA ASP A 56 19.19 -11.45 -26.35
C ASP A 56 18.74 -11.83 -24.95
N THR A 57 19.25 -12.96 -24.45
CA THR A 57 18.98 -13.44 -23.08
C THR A 57 20.27 -14.00 -22.48
N VAL A 58 20.56 -13.54 -21.25
CA VAL A 58 21.65 -14.08 -20.42
C VAL A 58 21.06 -14.63 -19.13
N PHE A 59 21.48 -15.85 -18.77
CA PHE A 59 21.07 -16.47 -17.51
C PHE A 59 22.04 -16.10 -16.39
N LEU A 60 21.47 -15.65 -15.28
CA LEU A 60 22.18 -15.23 -14.07
C LEU A 60 21.85 -16.17 -12.92
N LYS A 61 22.85 -16.45 -12.11
CA LYS A 61 22.76 -17.29 -10.91
C LYS A 61 23.12 -16.51 -9.66
N LYS A 62 22.88 -17.11 -8.51
CA LYS A 62 23.31 -16.55 -7.22
C LYS A 62 24.75 -16.05 -7.28
N ASN A 63 24.97 -14.84 -6.77
CA ASN A 63 26.21 -14.05 -6.74
C ASN A 63 26.60 -13.36 -8.06
N ASP A 64 25.94 -13.63 -9.18
CA ASP A 64 26.17 -12.84 -10.39
C ASP A 64 25.74 -11.38 -10.16
N SER A 65 26.47 -10.47 -10.78
CA SER A 65 26.26 -9.03 -10.67
C SER A 65 26.15 -8.39 -12.04
N ILE A 66 25.25 -7.40 -12.14
CA ILE A 66 25.08 -6.61 -13.35
C ILE A 66 25.11 -5.11 -13.01
N THR A 67 25.52 -4.30 -13.98
CA THR A 67 25.43 -2.83 -13.90
C THR A 67 24.57 -2.33 -15.05
N ILE A 68 23.56 -1.55 -14.75
CA ILE A 68 22.62 -0.94 -15.70
C ILE A 68 22.93 0.55 -15.77
N GLU A 69 23.09 1.08 -16.99
CA GLU A 69 23.30 2.49 -17.29
C GLU A 69 22.38 2.91 -18.45
N ASN A 70 21.91 4.14 -18.46
CA ASN A 70 21.22 4.69 -19.64
C ASN A 70 22.23 5.50 -20.49
N ASN A 71 22.34 5.12 -21.74
CA ASN A 71 23.16 5.81 -22.72
C ASN A 71 22.27 6.33 -23.86
N PHE A 72 21.84 7.61 -23.76
CA PHE A 72 21.01 8.30 -24.75
C PHE A 72 19.76 7.52 -25.19
N ASN A 73 18.85 7.28 -24.24
CA ASN A 73 17.60 6.56 -24.44
C ASN A 73 17.70 5.05 -24.76
N LYS A 74 18.89 4.46 -24.58
CA LYS A 74 19.09 3.00 -24.59
C LYS A 74 19.75 2.55 -23.31
N LEU A 75 19.21 1.52 -22.71
CA LEU A 75 19.83 0.89 -21.56
C LEU A 75 21.00 0.02 -22.02
N ASN A 76 22.12 0.16 -21.33
CA ASN A 76 23.30 -0.70 -21.49
C ASN A 76 23.49 -1.48 -20.19
N VAL A 77 23.54 -2.81 -20.28
CA VAL A 77 23.77 -3.69 -19.13
C VAL A 77 25.08 -4.43 -19.28
N LYS A 78 25.99 -4.22 -18.33
CA LYS A 78 27.27 -4.89 -18.25
C LYS A 78 27.15 -6.15 -17.38
N ILE A 79 27.60 -7.28 -17.88
CA ILE A 79 27.58 -8.61 -17.24
C ILE A 79 28.94 -9.23 -17.40
N GLY A 80 29.89 -9.02 -16.48
CA GLY A 80 31.29 -9.40 -16.68
C GLY A 80 31.89 -8.76 -17.93
N LEU A 81 32.23 -9.57 -18.92
CA LEU A 81 32.75 -9.11 -20.23
C LEU A 81 31.66 -8.92 -21.30
N GLN A 82 30.41 -9.27 -21.00
CA GLN A 82 29.30 -9.17 -21.96
C GLN A 82 28.51 -7.87 -21.73
N ASN A 83 27.89 -7.38 -22.82
CA ASN A 83 26.96 -6.23 -22.78
C ASN A 83 25.68 -6.59 -23.52
N ILE A 84 24.54 -6.18 -22.94
CA ILE A 84 23.23 -6.19 -23.59
C ILE A 84 22.73 -4.76 -23.67
N GLN A 85 22.17 -4.37 -24.82
CA GLN A 85 21.54 -3.05 -25.00
C GLN A 85 20.10 -3.21 -25.42
N GLY A 86 19.22 -2.29 -24.98
CA GLY A 86 17.81 -2.32 -25.36
C GLY A 86 17.04 -1.08 -24.98
N ASP A 87 15.84 -0.94 -25.57
CA ASP A 87 14.86 0.10 -25.21
C ASP A 87 14.10 -0.24 -23.92
N SER A 88 14.24 -1.46 -23.45
CA SER A 88 13.86 -1.94 -22.13
C SER A 88 14.72 -3.15 -21.75
N ILE A 89 14.91 -3.34 -20.46
CA ILE A 89 15.61 -4.51 -19.90
C ILE A 89 14.68 -5.16 -18.88
N LEU A 90 14.57 -6.47 -18.96
CA LEU A 90 13.79 -7.29 -18.03
C LEU A 90 14.74 -8.26 -17.30
N LEU A 91 14.61 -8.28 -15.98
CA LEU A 91 15.20 -9.30 -15.12
C LEU A 91 14.07 -10.22 -14.68
N ILE A 92 13.98 -11.42 -15.25
CA ILE A 92 12.86 -12.34 -15.09
C ILE A 92 13.26 -13.47 -14.15
N CYS A 93 12.53 -13.62 -13.05
CA CYS A 93 12.65 -14.70 -12.10
C CYS A 93 12.39 -16.06 -12.79
N LYS A 94 13.29 -17.03 -12.61
CA LYS A 94 13.18 -18.37 -13.21
C LYS A 94 12.88 -19.46 -12.20
N LYS A 95 13.03 -19.16 -10.91
CA LYS A 95 12.71 -20.07 -9.80
C LYS A 95 11.94 -19.33 -8.74
N GLU A 96 11.01 -20.01 -8.10
CA GLU A 96 10.32 -19.51 -6.92
C GLU A 96 11.33 -19.08 -5.85
N ASN A 97 10.98 -18.02 -5.10
CA ASN A 97 11.82 -17.41 -4.06
C ASN A 97 13.17 -16.84 -4.56
N SER A 98 13.33 -16.59 -5.85
CA SER A 98 14.47 -15.84 -6.35
C SER A 98 14.42 -14.38 -5.90
N SER A 99 15.58 -13.83 -5.56
CA SER A 99 15.71 -12.44 -5.10
C SER A 99 17.02 -11.81 -5.59
N PHE A 100 17.01 -10.50 -5.65
CA PHE A 100 18.19 -9.70 -5.98
C PHE A 100 18.31 -8.50 -5.03
N ILE A 101 19.53 -8.05 -4.80
CA ILE A 101 19.82 -6.90 -3.94
C ILE A 101 20.42 -5.76 -4.75
N THR A 102 19.99 -4.55 -4.43
CA THR A 102 20.51 -3.32 -5.03
C THR A 102 20.52 -2.16 -4.03
N LYS A 103 21.25 -1.09 -4.34
CA LYS A 103 21.38 0.08 -3.48
C LYS A 103 20.49 1.22 -3.99
N ILE A 104 19.49 1.60 -3.21
CA ILE A 104 18.59 2.72 -3.49
C ILE A 104 18.69 3.76 -2.36
N ASN A 105 18.98 5.01 -2.72
CA ASN A 105 19.17 6.10 -1.74
C ASN A 105 20.10 5.70 -0.58
N ASP A 106 21.26 5.14 -0.93
CA ASP A 106 22.31 4.66 -0.01
C ASP A 106 21.93 3.49 0.91
N LYS A 107 20.80 2.85 0.68
CA LYS A 107 20.35 1.65 1.42
C LYS A 107 20.35 0.43 0.53
N TRP A 108 20.92 -0.67 1.02
CA TRP A 108 20.79 -1.97 0.40
C TRP A 108 19.38 -2.50 0.64
N ILE A 109 18.69 -2.84 -0.47
CA ILE A 109 17.32 -3.36 -0.44
C ILE A 109 17.28 -4.64 -1.29
N GLU A 110 16.70 -5.68 -0.73
CA GLU A 110 16.42 -6.93 -1.43
C GLU A 110 15.02 -6.89 -2.04
N TYR A 111 14.89 -7.30 -3.30
CA TYR A 111 13.65 -7.41 -4.05
C TYR A 111 13.42 -8.84 -4.51
N GLU A 112 12.17 -9.22 -4.69
CA GLU A 112 11.77 -10.53 -5.21
C GLU A 112 11.12 -10.40 -6.58
N ASP A 113 10.98 -11.56 -7.25
CA ASP A 113 10.35 -11.72 -8.56
C ASP A 113 11.05 -10.90 -9.66
N ASN A 114 10.32 -10.18 -10.51
CA ASN A 114 10.87 -9.57 -11.70
C ASN A 114 11.28 -8.10 -11.48
N ALA A 115 12.22 -7.64 -12.29
CA ALA A 115 12.50 -6.21 -12.42
C ALA A 115 12.41 -5.78 -13.89
N ILE A 116 11.93 -4.54 -14.08
CA ILE A 116 11.78 -3.94 -15.40
C ILE A 116 12.47 -2.57 -15.37
N PHE A 117 13.27 -2.30 -16.38
CA PHE A 117 13.99 -1.05 -16.52
C PHE A 117 13.62 -0.38 -17.86
N TYR A 118 13.27 0.90 -17.80
CA TYR A 118 12.95 1.71 -18.97
C TYR A 118 13.79 2.98 -19.00
N PRO A 119 14.40 3.33 -20.13
CA PRO A 119 15.07 4.60 -20.27
C PRO A 119 14.07 5.75 -20.15
N GLN A 120 14.53 6.86 -19.61
CA GLN A 120 13.85 8.15 -19.65
C GLN A 120 14.61 9.11 -20.55
N ASN A 121 14.02 10.27 -20.82
CA ASN A 121 14.69 11.32 -21.58
C ASN A 121 16.04 11.68 -20.94
N GLY A 122 17.08 11.76 -21.76
CA GLY A 122 18.46 11.98 -21.30
C GLY A 122 19.16 10.71 -20.83
N SER A 123 19.85 10.77 -19.70
CA SER A 123 20.67 9.67 -19.17
C SER A 123 20.00 8.90 -18.01
N ASN A 124 18.76 9.23 -17.68
CA ASN A 124 18.05 8.61 -16.56
C ASN A 124 17.23 7.40 -17.01
N PHE A 125 16.90 6.54 -16.04
CA PHE A 125 15.99 5.41 -16.27
C PHE A 125 15.10 5.14 -15.04
N THR A 126 13.99 4.44 -15.30
CA THR A 126 13.05 3.98 -14.28
C THR A 126 13.33 2.53 -13.92
N PHE A 127 13.34 2.23 -12.64
CA PHE A 127 13.31 0.89 -12.07
C PHE A 127 11.92 0.56 -11.53
N ILE A 128 11.35 -0.54 -12.00
CA ILE A 128 10.05 -1.09 -11.59
C ILE A 128 10.28 -2.51 -11.07
N ASN A 129 9.76 -2.82 -9.89
CA ASN A 129 9.68 -4.20 -9.42
C ASN A 129 8.31 -4.77 -9.78
N GLN A 130 8.28 -5.85 -10.55
CA GLN A 130 7.05 -6.59 -10.87
C GLN A 130 6.99 -7.82 -9.98
N ILE A 131 6.07 -7.79 -9.01
CA ILE A 131 6.03 -8.73 -7.88
C ILE A 131 4.64 -9.36 -7.73
N ASP A 132 4.58 -10.58 -7.21
CA ASP A 132 3.34 -11.21 -6.77
C ASP A 132 2.61 -10.34 -5.74
N ILE A 133 1.27 -10.21 -5.88
CA ILE A 133 0.48 -9.33 -5.01
C ILE A 133 0.57 -9.73 -3.53
N ASP A 134 0.66 -11.02 -3.20
CA ASP A 134 0.70 -11.47 -1.80
C ASP A 134 2.08 -11.20 -1.17
N LYS A 135 3.16 -11.31 -1.94
CA LYS A 135 4.50 -10.86 -1.52
C LYS A 135 4.56 -9.34 -1.35
N TYR A 136 3.93 -8.59 -2.28
CA TYR A 136 3.77 -7.14 -2.15
C TYR A 136 3.01 -6.77 -0.87
N VAL A 137 1.88 -7.43 -0.58
CA VAL A 137 1.09 -7.25 0.63
C VAL A 137 1.91 -7.45 1.88
N ALA A 138 2.65 -8.56 1.96
CA ALA A 138 3.53 -8.86 3.11
C ALA A 138 4.60 -7.77 3.30
N SER A 139 5.21 -7.30 2.21
CA SER A 139 6.20 -6.22 2.25
C SER A 139 5.62 -4.89 2.72
N VAL A 140 4.44 -4.51 2.26
CA VAL A 140 3.77 -3.28 2.71
C VAL A 140 3.43 -3.35 4.20
N ILE A 141 2.93 -4.50 4.69
CA ILE A 141 2.70 -4.69 6.13
C ILE A 141 3.99 -4.44 6.91
N LEU A 142 5.09 -5.10 6.52
CA LEU A 142 6.39 -4.93 7.19
C LEU A 142 6.90 -3.49 7.14
N SER A 143 6.65 -2.78 6.03
CA SER A 143 7.13 -1.42 5.81
C SER A 143 6.36 -0.36 6.60
N GLU A 144 5.09 -0.61 6.91
CA GLU A 144 4.18 0.35 7.54
C GLU A 144 3.86 0.04 9.00
N THR A 145 4.29 -1.10 9.52
CA THR A 145 4.02 -1.52 10.88
C THR A 145 5.30 -1.80 11.67
N TYR A 146 5.19 -1.95 12.97
CA TYR A 146 6.27 -2.42 13.82
C TYR A 146 6.13 -3.93 14.11
N PRO A 147 7.20 -4.62 14.54
CA PRO A 147 7.17 -6.06 14.75
C PRO A 147 6.30 -6.47 15.95
N ASN A 148 5.94 -7.77 16.00
CA ASN A 148 5.24 -8.42 17.12
C ASN A 148 3.83 -7.86 17.40
N LEU A 149 3.07 -7.56 16.34
CA LEU A 149 1.65 -7.22 16.45
C LEU A 149 0.77 -8.49 16.46
N PRO A 150 -0.48 -8.38 16.94
CA PRO A 150 -1.42 -9.50 16.94
C PRO A 150 -1.65 -10.07 15.55
N TYR A 151 -1.75 -11.40 15.46
CA TYR A 151 -1.88 -12.11 14.18
C TYR A 151 -3.15 -11.73 13.40
N GLU A 152 -4.28 -11.54 14.10
CA GLU A 152 -5.54 -11.11 13.48
C GLU A 152 -5.44 -9.71 12.87
N PHE A 153 -4.63 -8.81 13.46
CA PHE A 153 -4.33 -7.52 12.83
C PHE A 153 -3.56 -7.68 11.51
N TYR A 154 -2.56 -8.59 11.44
CA TYR A 154 -1.83 -8.82 10.19
C TYR A 154 -2.75 -9.38 9.10
N LYS A 155 -3.68 -10.28 9.43
CA LYS A 155 -4.67 -10.79 8.48
C LYS A 155 -5.61 -9.68 7.99
N ALA A 156 -6.17 -8.88 8.88
CA ALA A 156 -7.00 -7.73 8.51
C ALA A 156 -6.23 -6.76 7.61
N LYS A 157 -4.99 -6.41 7.97
CA LYS A 157 -4.13 -5.51 7.21
C LYS A 157 -3.79 -6.07 5.82
N ALA A 158 -3.56 -7.38 5.70
CA ALA A 158 -3.30 -8.03 4.41
C ALA A 158 -4.49 -7.87 3.45
N ILE A 159 -5.70 -8.12 3.91
CA ILE A 159 -6.92 -7.96 3.11
C ILE A 159 -7.12 -6.49 2.71
N VAL A 160 -6.90 -5.54 3.63
CA VAL A 160 -7.01 -4.10 3.36
C VAL A 160 -6.02 -3.65 2.28
N ILE A 161 -4.75 -4.03 2.40
CA ILE A 161 -3.70 -3.67 1.44
C ILE A 161 -4.02 -4.27 0.06
N ARG A 162 -4.37 -5.54 -0.02
CA ARG A 162 -4.74 -6.22 -1.27
C ARG A 162 -5.95 -5.55 -1.93
N THR A 163 -6.98 -5.23 -1.15
CA THR A 163 -8.19 -4.55 -1.64
C THR A 163 -7.85 -3.17 -2.20
N TYR A 164 -7.09 -2.36 -1.47
CA TYR A 164 -6.63 -1.04 -1.92
C TYR A 164 -5.81 -1.14 -3.21
N THR A 165 -4.88 -2.10 -3.29
CA THR A 165 -4.06 -2.35 -4.47
C THR A 165 -4.93 -2.59 -5.71
N LEU A 166 -5.88 -3.53 -5.61
CA LEU A 166 -6.77 -3.86 -6.72
C LEU A 166 -7.72 -2.71 -7.07
N TYR A 167 -8.18 -1.94 -6.08
CA TYR A 167 -8.97 -0.74 -6.34
C TYR A 167 -8.17 0.31 -7.14
N MET A 168 -6.92 0.56 -6.76
CA MET A 168 -6.05 1.53 -7.44
C MET A 168 -5.70 1.13 -8.88
N ILE A 169 -5.53 -0.18 -9.12
CA ILE A 169 -5.19 -0.70 -10.45
C ILE A 169 -6.41 -0.72 -11.37
N ASN A 170 -7.54 -1.24 -10.88
CA ASN A 170 -8.66 -1.57 -11.74
C ASN A 170 -9.71 -0.44 -11.84
N ILE A 171 -9.88 0.34 -10.78
CA ILE A 171 -10.96 1.34 -10.67
C ILE A 171 -10.41 2.76 -10.79
N GLU A 172 -9.50 3.14 -9.89
CA GLU A 172 -8.95 4.51 -9.86
C GLU A 172 -7.95 4.76 -11.00
N LYS A 173 -7.20 3.72 -11.38
CA LYS A 173 -6.15 3.78 -12.41
C LYS A 173 -5.16 4.92 -12.17
N LYS A 174 -4.75 5.09 -10.93
CA LYS A 174 -4.02 6.25 -10.40
C LYS A 174 -2.73 6.57 -11.16
N HIS A 175 -2.06 5.55 -11.67
CA HIS A 175 -0.80 5.65 -12.43
C HIS A 175 -0.96 5.26 -13.90
N ILE A 176 -2.14 5.51 -14.50
CA ILE A 176 -2.45 5.08 -15.88
C ILE A 176 -1.46 5.62 -16.92
N ASN A 177 -0.87 6.80 -16.68
CA ASN A 177 0.13 7.41 -17.57
C ASN A 177 1.57 6.99 -17.23
N ASP A 178 1.77 6.24 -16.17
CA ASP A 178 3.07 5.70 -15.76
C ASP A 178 3.23 4.27 -16.30
N LYS A 179 4.45 3.77 -16.30
CA LYS A 179 4.73 2.38 -16.71
C LYS A 179 4.56 1.37 -15.56
N TYR A 180 4.03 1.81 -14.41
CA TYR A 180 3.78 1.01 -13.22
C TYR A 180 2.37 1.26 -12.65
N ASP A 181 1.93 0.37 -11.79
CA ASP A 181 0.57 0.40 -11.22
C ASP A 181 0.49 1.25 -9.94
N LEU A 182 1.52 1.19 -9.11
CA LEU A 182 1.63 1.87 -7.82
C LEU A 182 3.05 2.41 -7.61
N CYS A 183 3.20 3.51 -6.87
CA CYS A 183 4.50 3.96 -6.39
C CYS A 183 4.79 3.39 -4.97
N ASN A 184 6.07 3.36 -4.60
CA ASN A 184 6.56 2.79 -3.33
C ASN A 184 6.53 3.74 -2.13
N THR A 185 5.76 4.84 -2.19
CA THR A 185 5.71 5.89 -1.17
C THR A 185 4.33 5.98 -0.51
N THR A 186 4.18 6.84 0.50
CA THR A 186 2.89 7.15 1.14
C THR A 186 1.82 7.71 0.20
N HIS A 187 2.18 8.08 -1.04
CA HIS A 187 1.22 8.46 -2.08
C HIS A 187 0.33 7.27 -2.49
N CYS A 188 0.88 6.05 -2.52
CA CYS A 188 0.14 4.79 -2.68
C CYS A 188 0.22 3.97 -1.39
N GLN A 189 1.26 3.17 -1.25
CA GLN A 189 1.55 2.36 -0.06
C GLN A 189 3.07 2.24 0.08
N VAL A 190 3.59 2.27 1.31
CA VAL A 190 5.05 2.20 1.52
C VAL A 190 5.54 0.78 1.23
N TYR A 191 6.35 0.65 0.18
CA TYR A 191 6.96 -0.62 -0.22
C TYR A 191 8.49 -0.51 -0.14
N ARG A 192 9.14 -1.45 0.57
CA ARG A 192 10.59 -1.43 0.83
C ARG A 192 11.28 -2.76 0.53
N GLY A 193 10.81 -3.47 -0.52
CA GLY A 193 11.40 -4.73 -0.97
C GLY A 193 10.88 -5.95 -0.21
N LYS A 194 11.67 -6.99 -0.13
CA LYS A 194 11.33 -8.32 0.37
C LYS A 194 10.90 -8.33 1.83
N CYS A 195 9.81 -9.02 2.13
CA CYS A 195 9.41 -9.34 3.51
C CYS A 195 10.15 -10.60 3.99
N ASN A 196 10.81 -10.49 5.15
CA ASN A 196 11.50 -11.62 5.80
C ASN A 196 10.83 -12.06 7.11
N ASN A 197 9.67 -11.49 7.46
CA ASN A 197 8.93 -11.83 8.67
C ASN A 197 7.94 -12.95 8.39
N GLN A 198 8.22 -14.15 8.89
CA GLN A 198 7.42 -15.35 8.64
C GLN A 198 5.96 -15.24 9.13
N THR A 199 5.72 -14.52 10.23
CA THR A 199 4.36 -14.30 10.75
C THR A 199 3.53 -13.45 9.80
N ILE A 200 4.13 -12.42 9.21
CA ILE A 200 3.47 -11.55 8.22
C ILE A 200 3.23 -12.31 6.92
N ILE A 201 4.22 -13.06 6.43
CA ILE A 201 4.09 -13.88 5.22
C ILE A 201 2.93 -14.87 5.41
N LYS A 202 2.91 -15.61 6.53
CA LYS A 202 1.84 -16.56 6.85
C LYS A 202 0.46 -15.89 6.89
N ALA A 203 0.33 -14.69 7.47
CA ALA A 203 -0.93 -13.96 7.52
C ALA A 203 -1.40 -13.52 6.11
N SER A 204 -0.47 -13.11 5.23
CA SER A 204 -0.76 -12.83 3.82
C SER A 204 -1.25 -14.07 3.07
N ASP A 205 -0.58 -15.21 3.26
CA ASP A 205 -0.91 -16.48 2.61
C ASP A 205 -2.28 -17.03 3.08
N GLU A 206 -2.56 -17.01 4.39
CA GLU A 206 -3.86 -17.47 4.93
C GLU A 206 -5.05 -16.61 4.47
N THR A 207 -4.79 -15.37 4.07
CA THR A 207 -5.81 -14.46 3.52
C THR A 207 -5.71 -14.28 2.01
N LYS A 208 -4.99 -15.17 1.33
CA LYS A 208 -4.83 -15.14 -0.12
C LYS A 208 -6.19 -15.06 -0.82
N ASN A 209 -6.27 -14.25 -1.87
CA ASN A 209 -7.49 -14.01 -2.64
C ASN A 209 -8.65 -13.35 -1.87
N MET A 210 -8.51 -13.01 -0.59
CA MET A 210 -9.53 -12.28 0.15
C MET A 210 -9.42 -10.79 -0.09
N ILE A 211 -10.53 -10.16 -0.46
CA ILE A 211 -10.69 -8.70 -0.61
C ILE A 211 -12.00 -8.23 0.01
N ILE A 212 -12.12 -6.95 0.25
CA ILE A 212 -13.33 -6.30 0.70
C ILE A 212 -14.05 -5.72 -0.52
N VAL A 213 -15.32 -6.07 -0.67
CA VAL A 213 -16.14 -5.58 -1.79
C VAL A 213 -17.41 -4.85 -1.29
N ASP A 214 -17.92 -3.95 -2.13
CA ASP A 214 -19.20 -3.29 -1.93
C ASP A 214 -20.39 -4.19 -2.33
N SER A 215 -21.59 -3.62 -2.32
CA SER A 215 -22.82 -4.31 -2.73
C SER A 215 -22.83 -4.77 -4.20
N ASN A 216 -22.00 -4.17 -5.04
CA ASN A 216 -21.85 -4.51 -6.46
C ASN A 216 -20.73 -5.54 -6.71
N ASN A 217 -20.14 -6.10 -5.67
CA ASN A 217 -18.96 -6.97 -5.70
C ASN A 217 -17.71 -6.32 -6.30
N LEU A 218 -17.60 -4.99 -6.25
CA LEU A 218 -16.41 -4.27 -6.65
C LEU A 218 -15.48 -4.04 -5.44
N PRO A 219 -14.15 -4.13 -5.61
CA PRO A 219 -13.22 -3.77 -4.55
C PRO A 219 -13.51 -2.37 -4.01
N ILE A 220 -13.50 -2.21 -2.69
CA ILE A 220 -13.70 -0.91 -2.06
C ILE A 220 -12.42 -0.07 -2.04
N LEU A 221 -12.55 1.23 -1.85
CA LEU A 221 -11.45 2.11 -1.48
C LEU A 221 -11.04 1.85 -0.02
N ALA A 222 -10.27 0.79 0.21
CA ALA A 222 -9.87 0.31 1.55
C ALA A 222 -8.73 1.16 2.14
N VAL A 223 -9.00 2.43 2.41
CA VAL A 223 -8.03 3.36 2.99
C VAL A 223 -7.88 3.15 4.49
N TYR A 224 -6.69 3.45 5.01
CA TYR A 224 -6.35 3.30 6.42
C TYR A 224 -5.42 4.43 6.88
N HIS A 225 -5.34 4.62 8.17
CA HIS A 225 -4.52 5.66 8.80
C HIS A 225 -3.97 5.18 10.14
N SER A 226 -3.05 5.93 10.76
CA SER A 226 -2.41 5.50 12.00
C SER A 226 -3.41 5.42 13.16
N ASN A 227 -4.11 6.53 13.48
CA ASN A 227 -4.99 6.63 14.64
C ASN A 227 -6.17 7.57 14.39
N SER A 228 -7.39 7.16 14.72
CA SER A 228 -8.61 7.97 14.53
C SER A 228 -8.82 9.05 15.61
N GLY A 229 -8.15 8.95 16.77
CA GLY A 229 -8.36 9.86 17.91
C GLY A 229 -9.75 9.74 18.55
N GLY A 230 -10.33 8.54 18.54
CA GLY A 230 -11.64 8.24 19.12
C GLY A 230 -12.82 8.40 18.18
N LEU A 231 -12.59 8.90 16.95
CA LEU A 231 -13.65 9.11 15.96
C LEU A 231 -13.08 9.01 14.54
N THR A 232 -13.55 8.07 13.72
CA THR A 232 -13.20 8.03 12.31
C THR A 232 -13.74 9.26 11.56
N ASN A 233 -13.21 9.52 10.39
CA ASN A 233 -13.70 10.57 9.50
C ASN A 233 -14.45 9.96 8.32
N SER A 234 -15.42 10.67 7.77
CA SER A 234 -16.05 10.25 6.53
C SER A 234 -15.20 10.65 5.32
N SER A 235 -15.32 9.89 4.23
CA SER A 235 -14.70 10.23 2.94
C SER A 235 -15.21 11.57 2.40
N GLU A 236 -16.46 11.91 2.65
CA GLU A 236 -17.06 13.19 2.27
C GLU A 236 -16.38 14.37 2.97
N ASN A 237 -16.14 14.28 4.28
CA ASN A 237 -15.47 15.33 5.04
C ASN A 237 -14.03 15.54 4.61
N TYR A 238 -13.32 14.46 4.21
CA TYR A 238 -11.91 14.57 3.89
C TYR A 238 -11.65 14.83 2.40
N TRP A 239 -12.36 14.13 1.49
CA TRP A 239 -12.15 14.23 0.03
C TRP A 239 -13.33 14.84 -0.73
N GLY A 240 -14.51 15.04 -0.09
CA GLY A 240 -15.70 15.63 -0.72
C GLY A 240 -16.59 14.63 -1.46
N LYS A 241 -16.23 13.32 -1.51
CA LYS A 241 -17.03 12.24 -2.10
C LYS A 241 -17.54 11.31 -1.01
N SER A 242 -18.86 11.14 -0.92
CA SER A 242 -19.46 10.21 0.02
C SER A 242 -19.34 8.76 -0.46
N LEU A 243 -18.82 7.89 0.40
CA LEU A 243 -18.78 6.45 0.19
C LEU A 243 -19.45 5.76 1.39
N PRO A 244 -20.44 4.87 1.18
CA PRO A 244 -21.32 4.37 2.24
C PRO A 244 -20.61 3.50 3.29
N TYR A 245 -19.39 3.07 3.00
CA TYR A 245 -18.54 2.27 3.88
C TYR A 245 -17.39 3.08 4.52
N LEU A 246 -17.23 4.38 4.21
CA LEU A 246 -16.23 5.30 4.80
C LEU A 246 -16.93 6.42 5.55
N ILE A 247 -17.53 6.06 6.68
CA ILE A 247 -18.37 6.94 7.50
C ILE A 247 -17.67 7.40 8.78
N THR A 248 -18.19 8.45 9.39
CA THR A 248 -17.79 8.86 10.74
C THR A 248 -18.39 7.90 11.77
N LYS A 249 -17.55 7.29 12.59
CA LYS A 249 -17.92 6.31 13.60
C LYS A 249 -17.03 6.45 14.85
N LYS A 250 -17.60 6.24 16.05
CA LYS A 250 -16.83 6.15 17.29
C LYS A 250 -15.82 5.01 17.18
N ASP A 251 -14.60 5.24 17.68
CA ASP A 251 -13.50 4.29 17.68
C ASP A 251 -12.79 4.33 19.05
N GLU A 252 -13.41 3.71 20.02
CA GLU A 252 -12.91 3.66 21.41
C GLU A 252 -11.56 2.96 21.50
N TYR A 253 -11.30 2.00 20.61
CA TYR A 253 -10.04 1.25 20.57
C TYR A 253 -8.84 2.14 20.29
N SER A 254 -8.99 3.16 19.43
CA SER A 254 -7.90 4.07 19.07
C SER A 254 -7.48 5.02 20.21
N THR A 255 -8.31 5.18 21.25
CA THR A 255 -8.04 6.12 22.36
C THR A 255 -6.94 5.65 23.31
N LYS A 256 -6.63 4.35 23.32
CA LYS A 256 -5.69 3.71 24.23
C LYS A 256 -4.22 3.85 23.83
N SER A 257 -3.92 4.40 22.67
CA SER A 257 -2.57 4.45 22.13
C SER A 257 -1.94 5.84 22.15
N LYS A 258 -0.60 5.90 22.03
CA LYS A 258 0.19 7.14 22.14
C LYS A 258 -0.14 8.21 21.11
N ASN A 259 -0.67 7.82 19.94
CA ASN A 259 -1.04 8.76 18.88
C ASN A 259 -2.51 9.22 18.97
N SER A 260 -3.19 8.86 20.05
CA SER A 260 -4.58 9.27 20.28
C SER A 260 -4.73 10.78 20.47
N THR A 261 -3.71 11.45 21.01
CA THR A 261 -3.70 12.90 21.24
C THR A 261 -2.37 13.52 20.83
N TRP A 262 -2.38 14.81 20.55
CA TRP A 262 -1.20 15.63 20.26
C TRP A 262 -1.47 17.10 20.54
N THR A 263 -0.40 17.87 20.74
CA THR A 263 -0.47 19.33 20.90
C THR A 263 0.51 19.98 19.92
N TYR A 264 0.09 21.12 19.37
CA TYR A 264 0.92 21.98 18.55
C TYR A 264 0.69 23.43 18.98
N THR A 265 1.75 24.20 19.17
CA THR A 265 1.67 25.58 19.65
C THR A 265 2.40 26.49 18.66
N MET A 266 1.83 27.68 18.40
CA MET A 266 2.44 28.69 17.57
C MET A 266 2.15 30.10 18.12
N PRO A 267 2.94 31.13 17.71
CA PRO A 267 2.65 32.53 18.04
C PRO A 267 1.27 32.96 17.48
N LYS A 268 0.56 33.76 18.26
CA LYS A 268 -0.80 34.24 17.89
C LYS A 268 -0.77 35.14 16.65
N ASP A 269 0.23 35.99 16.51
CA ASP A 269 0.42 36.84 15.35
C ASP A 269 0.62 36.05 14.04
N GLN A 270 1.37 34.94 14.11
CA GLN A 270 1.53 34.03 12.98
C GLN A 270 0.21 33.38 12.58
N TRP A 271 -0.60 32.93 13.56
CA TRP A 271 -1.93 32.37 13.30
C TRP A 271 -2.86 33.40 12.68
N LEU A 272 -2.90 34.62 13.23
CA LEU A 272 -3.75 35.70 12.70
C LEU A 272 -3.32 36.09 11.28
N SER A 273 -2.02 36.18 11.03
CA SER A 273 -1.46 36.44 9.68
C SER A 273 -1.81 35.33 8.68
N TYR A 274 -1.88 34.08 9.12
CA TYR A 274 -2.35 32.98 8.30
C TYR A 274 -3.83 33.09 7.98
N LEU A 275 -4.67 33.39 8.96
CA LEU A 275 -6.13 33.55 8.80
C LEU A 275 -6.49 34.71 7.85
N ALA A 276 -5.76 35.81 7.95
CA ALA A 276 -5.97 37.00 7.10
C ALA A 276 -5.82 36.68 5.60
N LYS A 277 -4.98 35.69 5.22
CA LYS A 277 -4.84 35.23 3.81
C LYS A 277 -6.14 34.63 3.26
N PHE A 278 -7.07 34.24 4.12
CA PHE A 278 -8.37 33.68 3.76
C PHE A 278 -9.54 34.62 4.07
N GLY A 279 -9.25 35.92 4.36
CA GLY A 279 -10.25 36.92 4.71
C GLY A 279 -10.87 36.71 6.09
N ILE A 280 -10.18 35.99 6.99
CA ILE A 280 -10.62 35.77 8.37
C ILE A 280 -9.80 36.69 9.27
N ASP A 281 -10.23 37.94 9.38
CA ASP A 281 -9.66 38.97 10.25
C ASP A 281 -10.69 39.49 11.26
N SER A 282 -10.34 40.52 12.01
CA SER A 282 -11.23 41.08 13.06
C SER A 282 -12.57 41.62 12.56
N THR A 283 -12.74 41.80 11.26
CA THR A 283 -14.00 42.23 10.62
C THR A 283 -14.89 41.04 10.25
N ASN A 284 -14.33 39.84 10.22
CA ASN A 284 -15.07 38.62 9.91
C ASN A 284 -15.91 38.17 11.11
N LYS A 285 -17.21 37.94 10.88
CA LYS A 285 -18.17 37.52 11.92
C LYS A 285 -17.81 36.23 12.67
N ASN A 286 -16.94 35.37 12.05
CA ASN A 286 -16.50 34.10 12.60
C ASN A 286 -15.11 34.22 13.24
N PHE A 287 -14.52 35.40 13.38
CA PHE A 287 -13.17 35.60 13.87
C PHE A 287 -12.93 35.06 15.28
N GLU A 288 -13.87 35.22 16.19
CA GLU A 288 -13.79 34.67 17.53
C GLU A 288 -13.71 33.14 17.50
N ASN A 289 -14.49 32.48 16.62
CA ASN A 289 -14.45 31.06 16.41
C ASN A 289 -13.12 30.59 15.80
N ALA A 290 -12.37 31.46 15.12
CA ALA A 290 -11.08 31.14 14.54
C ALA A 290 -9.97 31.13 15.59
N THR A 291 -10.13 31.84 16.69
CA THR A 291 -9.17 31.89 17.80
C THR A 291 -9.51 30.91 18.93
N ASN A 292 -10.78 30.45 19.00
CA ASN A 292 -11.27 29.49 19.98
C ASN A 292 -12.17 28.46 19.30
N PHE A 293 -11.56 27.59 18.49
CA PHE A 293 -12.29 26.59 17.70
C PHE A 293 -12.54 25.29 18.46
N TYR A 294 -13.78 24.83 18.45
CA TYR A 294 -14.20 23.58 19.07
C TYR A 294 -14.80 22.61 18.06
N GLN A 295 -14.28 21.39 18.02
CA GLN A 295 -14.69 20.34 17.11
C GLN A 295 -15.06 19.05 17.86
N PRO A 296 -16.31 18.88 18.31
CA PRO A 296 -16.77 17.65 18.98
C PRO A 296 -16.94 16.49 18.00
N LEU A 297 -17.35 16.79 16.76
CA LEU A 297 -17.47 15.85 15.66
C LEU A 297 -16.56 16.29 14.51
N ARG A 298 -16.13 15.35 13.69
CA ARG A 298 -15.30 15.63 12.52
C ARG A 298 -16.03 16.53 11.52
N LYS A 299 -15.34 17.56 11.03
CA LYS A 299 -15.84 18.53 10.06
C LYS A 299 -14.90 18.60 8.86
N LYS A 300 -15.40 19.09 7.73
CA LYS A 300 -14.62 19.41 6.53
C LYS A 300 -13.99 20.79 6.63
N TYR A 301 -14.80 21.76 7.01
CA TYR A 301 -14.40 23.16 7.05
C TYR A 301 -14.06 23.60 8.46
N PHE A 302 -13.03 24.43 8.56
CA PHE A 302 -12.70 25.18 9.75
C PHE A 302 -13.67 26.38 9.89
N ILE A 303 -13.54 27.34 9.01
CA ILE A 303 -14.40 28.53 8.90
C ILE A 303 -14.54 28.87 7.41
N ASP A 304 -15.73 29.25 7.00
CA ASP A 304 -16.08 29.64 5.63
C ASP A 304 -15.57 28.59 4.60
N THR A 305 -14.64 28.97 3.73
CA THR A 305 -14.07 28.08 2.71
C THR A 305 -12.76 27.40 3.14
N LEU A 306 -12.17 27.80 4.28
CA LEU A 306 -10.93 27.24 4.77
C LEU A 306 -11.17 25.83 5.34
N THR A 307 -10.58 24.82 4.70
CA THR A 307 -10.74 23.43 5.13
C THR A 307 -9.74 23.06 6.23
N LEU A 308 -10.16 22.17 7.14
CA LEU A 308 -9.26 21.60 8.15
C LEU A 308 -8.09 20.81 7.52
N ARG A 309 -8.31 20.25 6.32
CA ARG A 309 -7.26 19.58 5.54
C ARG A 309 -6.18 20.58 5.12
N LYS A 310 -6.56 21.76 4.62
CA LYS A 310 -5.60 22.81 4.23
C LYS A 310 -4.74 23.24 5.43
N ILE A 311 -5.35 23.49 6.59
CA ILE A 311 -4.63 23.83 7.83
C ILE A 311 -3.66 22.70 8.21
N ARG A 312 -4.12 21.44 8.18
CA ARG A 312 -3.26 20.29 8.46
C ARG A 312 -2.04 20.24 7.55
N GLU A 313 -2.22 20.46 6.25
CA GLU A 313 -1.15 20.40 5.25
C GLU A 313 -0.17 21.58 5.43
N ASP A 314 -0.66 22.80 5.63
CA ASP A 314 0.16 24.01 5.76
C ASP A 314 1.04 24.01 7.03
N PHE A 315 0.53 23.46 8.13
CA PHE A 315 1.26 23.38 9.39
C PHE A 315 1.81 22.01 9.72
N ASN A 316 1.72 21.04 8.79
CA ASN A 316 2.16 19.66 8.95
C ASN A 316 1.62 19.03 10.25
N LEU A 317 0.32 19.27 10.56
CA LEU A 317 -0.32 18.73 11.75
C LEU A 317 -0.58 17.23 11.61
N LYS A 318 -0.64 16.52 12.74
CA LYS A 318 -0.85 15.07 12.72
C LYS A 318 -2.21 14.66 12.17
N SER A 319 -3.26 15.44 12.40
CA SER A 319 -4.61 15.14 11.92
C SER A 319 -5.42 16.41 11.64
N THR A 320 -6.64 16.25 11.11
CA THR A 320 -7.65 17.32 10.99
C THR A 320 -8.58 17.41 12.19
N TYR A 321 -8.36 16.61 13.23
CA TYR A 321 -9.26 16.53 14.40
C TYR A 321 -8.62 17.22 15.58
N PHE A 322 -8.84 18.53 15.69
CA PHE A 322 -8.26 19.38 16.75
C PHE A 322 -9.22 20.47 17.19
N ASN A 323 -9.02 20.95 18.40
CA ASN A 323 -9.57 22.21 18.92
C ASN A 323 -8.45 23.26 18.93
N ILE A 324 -8.81 24.53 18.93
CA ILE A 324 -7.89 25.65 19.09
C ILE A 324 -8.29 26.46 20.31
N ALA A 325 -7.30 26.82 21.12
CA ALA A 325 -7.45 27.77 22.23
C ALA A 325 -6.36 28.86 22.10
N THR A 326 -6.70 30.09 22.47
CA THR A 326 -5.75 31.21 22.57
C THR A 326 -5.39 31.44 24.02
N GLU A 327 -4.10 31.43 24.35
CA GLU A 327 -3.57 31.70 25.69
C GLU A 327 -2.46 32.79 25.58
N GLY A 328 -2.78 34.01 25.97
CA GLY A 328 -1.88 35.15 25.87
C GLY A 328 -1.48 35.42 24.42
N ASP A 329 -0.18 35.34 24.14
CA ASP A 329 0.45 35.52 22.82
C ASP A 329 0.58 34.23 22.00
N LYS A 330 -0.04 33.12 22.45
CA LYS A 330 0.06 31.80 21.83
C LYS A 330 -1.31 31.26 21.40
N VAL A 331 -1.29 30.47 20.35
CA VAL A 331 -2.40 29.64 19.90
C VAL A 331 -2.01 28.18 20.06
N ILE A 332 -2.85 27.41 20.74
CA ILE A 332 -2.65 26.00 21.09
C ILE A 332 -3.65 25.14 20.34
N PHE A 333 -3.16 24.22 19.53
CA PHE A 333 -3.94 23.18 18.88
C PHE A 333 -3.92 21.91 19.74
N ASN A 334 -5.03 21.55 20.30
CA ASN A 334 -5.23 20.30 21.03
C ASN A 334 -5.87 19.28 20.10
N GLY A 335 -5.05 18.42 19.53
CA GLY A 335 -5.44 17.50 18.48
C GLY A 335 -5.61 16.06 18.95
N ARG A 336 -6.32 15.28 18.14
CA ARG A 336 -6.61 13.87 18.36
C ARG A 336 -6.34 13.07 17.09
N GLY A 337 -5.67 11.89 17.24
CA GLY A 337 -5.39 10.98 16.17
C GLY A 337 -4.23 11.38 15.25
N TYR A 338 -3.90 10.50 14.31
CA TYR A 338 -2.81 10.67 13.36
C TYR A 338 -3.20 10.12 11.98
N GLY A 339 -3.14 10.96 10.95
CA GLY A 339 -3.53 10.66 9.58
C GLY A 339 -4.83 11.35 9.16
N HIS A 340 -5.42 10.89 8.05
CA HIS A 340 -6.66 11.47 7.49
C HIS A 340 -7.93 11.07 8.27
N GLY A 341 -7.85 10.01 9.07
CA GLY A 341 -8.96 9.56 9.92
C GLY A 341 -10.00 8.68 9.21
N VAL A 342 -9.94 8.47 7.91
CA VAL A 342 -10.94 7.73 7.12
C VAL A 342 -10.60 6.24 7.06
N GLY A 343 -11.61 5.37 7.15
CA GLY A 343 -11.47 3.91 7.10
C GLY A 343 -10.78 3.33 8.34
N LEU A 344 -9.89 2.34 8.16
CA LEU A 344 -9.30 1.60 9.26
C LEU A 344 -8.25 2.40 10.03
N SER A 345 -8.45 2.53 11.35
CA SER A 345 -7.44 2.99 12.30
C SER A 345 -6.51 1.85 12.65
N GLN A 346 -5.23 1.94 12.27
CA GLN A 346 -4.27 0.85 12.52
C GLN A 346 -4.11 0.57 14.01
N GLU A 347 -3.93 1.62 14.84
CA GLU A 347 -3.78 1.45 16.28
C GLU A 347 -5.08 0.96 16.94
N GLY A 348 -6.27 1.37 16.44
CA GLY A 348 -7.55 0.82 16.89
C GLY A 348 -7.71 -0.65 16.53
N ALA A 349 -7.37 -1.04 15.30
CA ALA A 349 -7.41 -2.43 14.85
C ALA A 349 -6.44 -3.35 15.62
N ILE A 350 -5.25 -2.83 15.99
CA ILE A 350 -4.30 -3.53 16.86
C ILE A 350 -4.93 -3.79 18.23
N GLU A 351 -5.59 -2.80 18.80
CA GLU A 351 -6.22 -2.94 20.12
C GLU A 351 -7.40 -3.92 20.07
N MET A 352 -8.25 -3.85 19.05
CA MET A 352 -9.30 -4.84 18.81
C MET A 352 -8.73 -6.27 18.77
N ALA A 353 -7.64 -6.48 18.03
CA ALA A 353 -6.99 -7.78 17.94
C ALA A 353 -6.40 -8.26 19.28
N LYS A 354 -5.85 -7.35 20.10
CA LYS A 354 -5.41 -7.66 21.46
C LYS A 354 -6.57 -8.07 22.38
N GLU A 355 -7.75 -7.52 22.18
CA GLU A 355 -8.98 -7.88 22.88
C GLU A 355 -9.65 -9.15 22.33
N GLY A 356 -8.96 -9.87 21.41
CA GLY A 356 -9.43 -11.15 20.86
C GLY A 356 -10.39 -11.04 19.67
N LYS A 357 -10.54 -9.85 19.08
CA LYS A 357 -11.34 -9.69 17.85
C LYS A 357 -10.65 -10.33 16.67
N THR A 358 -11.42 -11.06 15.88
CA THR A 358 -10.98 -11.68 14.62
C THR A 358 -10.76 -10.62 13.53
N PHE A 359 -10.00 -10.98 12.49
CA PHE A 359 -9.79 -10.08 11.34
C PHE A 359 -11.11 -9.69 10.65
N THR A 360 -12.11 -10.59 10.63
CA THR A 360 -13.44 -10.30 10.08
C THR A 360 -14.18 -9.26 10.90
N GLU A 361 -14.23 -9.40 12.23
CA GLU A 361 -14.84 -8.40 13.13
C GLU A 361 -14.16 -7.02 13.00
N ILE A 362 -12.82 -6.99 12.85
CA ILE A 362 -12.05 -5.75 12.63
C ILE A 362 -12.46 -5.09 11.31
N LEU A 363 -12.55 -5.85 10.22
CA LEU A 363 -12.92 -5.31 8.91
C LEU A 363 -14.36 -4.83 8.88
N ASP A 364 -15.30 -5.58 9.42
CA ASP A 364 -16.71 -5.20 9.53
C ASP A 364 -16.90 -3.94 10.38
N TYR A 365 -16.04 -3.78 11.40
CA TYR A 365 -16.07 -2.58 12.24
C TYR A 365 -15.66 -1.33 11.46
N TYR A 366 -14.58 -1.37 10.67
CA TYR A 366 -14.07 -0.17 10.00
C TYR A 366 -14.64 0.06 8.60
N TYR A 367 -15.23 -0.94 7.97
CA TYR A 367 -15.83 -0.87 6.63
C TYR A 367 -17.25 -1.43 6.65
N PRO A 368 -18.20 -0.75 7.34
CA PRO A 368 -19.60 -1.21 7.38
C PRO A 368 -20.21 -1.26 5.98
N ASN A 369 -21.24 -2.08 5.80
CA ASN A 369 -21.96 -2.29 4.53
C ASN A 369 -21.08 -2.87 3.41
N THR A 370 -20.04 -3.62 3.77
CA THR A 370 -19.17 -4.37 2.85
C THR A 370 -19.14 -5.85 3.21
N LYS A 371 -18.50 -6.65 2.39
CA LYS A 371 -18.26 -8.06 2.70
C LYS A 371 -16.89 -8.52 2.21
N ILE A 372 -16.34 -9.54 2.86
CA ILE A 372 -15.15 -10.22 2.37
C ILE A 372 -15.58 -11.13 1.22
N TYR A 373 -14.86 -11.05 0.13
CA TYR A 373 -15.04 -11.86 -1.08
C TYR A 373 -13.74 -12.57 -1.41
N ILE A 374 -13.85 -13.88 -1.70
CA ILE A 374 -12.73 -14.67 -2.18
C ILE A 374 -12.85 -14.70 -3.69
N PHE A 375 -11.90 -14.07 -4.38
CA PHE A 375 -11.92 -14.06 -5.83
C PHE A 375 -10.98 -15.14 -6.38
N ASN A 376 -11.41 -15.75 -7.47
CA ASN A 376 -10.60 -16.72 -8.22
C ASN A 376 -10.09 -15.99 -9.46
N TYR A 377 -8.76 -16.01 -9.67
CA TYR A 377 -8.13 -15.47 -10.87
C TYR A 377 -8.37 -16.35 -12.08
#